data_fbd44b26f72340624e74b76b0f03f2ae
#
_entry.id   fbd44b26f72340624e74b76b0f03f2ae
#
_cell.length_a   1.000
_cell.length_b   1.000
_cell.length_c   1.000
_cell.angle_alpha   90.00
_cell.angle_beta   90.00
_cell.angle_gamma   90.00
#
_symmetry.space_group_name_H-M   'P 1'
#
loop_
_entity.id
_entity.type
_entity.pdbx_description
1 polymer ?
#
loop_
_entity_poly.entity_id
_entity_poly.type
_entity_poly.pdbx_seq_one_letter_code
_entity_poly.pdbx_strand_id
1 'polypeptide(L)'
;METRRELLTWNDVDKLIDHLLPQFEGEFDAMVMITRGGIIPGGLLAEALGMTHILTAAVDFPAELEREKTGLFAWPRFLQFPENNLLRDRHTLVVDDVWGSGRNVTAVKNRVTSAGGSAATCVLHFNPYRSLFGPARPDYYAAITDAHIVYPWEIERGPDRVFSR
;
A
#
# COMPACT_ATOMS: atom_id res chain seq x y z
N MET A 1 -1.64 -18.71 -18.84
CA MET A 1 -0.75 -17.62 -19.26
C MET A 1 0.07 -17.16 -18.06
N GLU A 2 1.36 -17.27 -18.17
CA GLU A 2 2.23 -16.88 -17.05
C GLU A 2 2.26 -15.36 -16.92
N THR A 3 2.01 -14.87 -15.71
CA THR A 3 2.03 -13.42 -15.47
C THR A 3 3.47 -12.91 -15.62
N ARG A 4 3.66 -11.88 -16.42
CA ARG A 4 4.96 -11.25 -16.59
C ARG A 4 5.47 -10.73 -15.23
N ARG A 5 6.72 -11.01 -14.92
CA ARG A 5 7.39 -10.52 -13.72
C ARG A 5 8.37 -9.42 -14.09
N GLU A 6 8.46 -8.43 -13.23
CA GLU A 6 9.41 -7.33 -13.36
C GLU A 6 10.17 -7.17 -12.04
N LEU A 7 11.48 -7.35 -12.11
CA LEU A 7 12.36 -7.26 -10.95
C LEU A 7 12.93 -5.84 -10.87
N LEU A 8 12.74 -5.20 -9.73
CA LEU A 8 13.24 -3.86 -9.51
C LEU A 8 14.53 -3.87 -8.68
N THR A 9 15.37 -2.89 -8.94
CA THR A 9 16.54 -2.56 -8.13
C THR A 9 16.19 -1.46 -7.14
N TRP A 10 17.06 -1.22 -6.16
CA TRP A 10 16.94 -0.08 -5.25
C TRP A 10 16.96 1.26 -5.99
N ASN A 11 17.75 1.35 -7.06
CA ASN A 11 17.78 2.54 -7.89
C ASN A 11 16.44 2.79 -8.61
N ASP A 12 15.77 1.73 -9.04
CA ASP A 12 14.43 1.84 -9.61
C ASP A 12 13.43 2.36 -8.56
N VAL A 13 13.51 1.89 -7.33
CA VAL A 13 12.66 2.37 -6.22
C VAL A 13 12.91 3.84 -5.94
N ASP A 14 14.17 4.28 -5.88
CA ASP A 14 14.50 5.70 -5.71
C ASP A 14 13.86 6.59 -6.78
N LYS A 15 13.90 6.15 -8.03
CA LYS A 15 13.25 6.88 -9.14
C LYS A 15 11.74 6.96 -8.98
N LEU A 16 11.10 5.90 -8.49
CA LEU A 16 9.66 5.90 -8.22
C LEU A 16 9.31 6.87 -7.10
N ILE A 17 10.09 6.90 -6.04
CA ILE A 17 9.91 7.87 -4.94
C ILE A 17 10.09 9.30 -5.45
N ASP A 18 11.15 9.56 -6.22
CA ASP A 18 11.40 10.88 -6.82
C ASP A 18 10.25 11.33 -7.73
N HIS A 19 9.60 10.39 -8.41
CA HIS A 19 8.44 10.67 -9.24
C HIS A 19 7.18 10.98 -8.43
N LEU A 20 7.03 10.37 -7.26
CA LEU A 20 5.88 10.59 -6.37
C LEU A 20 5.92 11.93 -5.66
N LEU A 21 7.09 12.32 -5.15
CA LEU A 21 7.22 13.49 -4.28
C LEU A 21 6.61 14.77 -4.86
N PRO A 22 6.85 15.15 -6.12
CA PRO A 22 6.26 16.37 -6.68
C PRO A 22 4.76 16.29 -6.96
N GLN A 23 4.15 15.09 -6.90
CA GLN A 23 2.73 14.92 -7.13
C GLN A 23 1.89 15.30 -5.91
N PHE A 24 2.46 15.23 -4.70
CA PHE A 24 1.69 15.46 -3.49
C PHE A 24 1.19 16.90 -3.40
N GLU A 25 -0.09 17.01 -3.11
CA GLU A 25 -0.76 18.29 -2.93
C GLU A 25 -1.11 18.49 -1.45
N GLY A 26 -0.68 19.61 -0.90
CA GLY A 26 -0.93 19.95 0.50
C GLY A 26 -0.06 19.16 1.47
N GLU A 27 -0.44 19.18 2.73
CA GLU A 27 0.27 18.52 3.82
C GLU A 27 -0.54 17.36 4.35
N PHE A 28 0.18 16.34 4.85
CA PHE A 28 -0.41 15.19 5.54
C PHE A 28 -0.10 15.28 7.03
N ASP A 29 -1.10 15.03 7.85
CA ASP A 29 -0.98 15.07 9.32
C ASP A 29 -0.50 13.74 9.90
N ALA A 30 -0.72 12.66 9.17
CA ALA A 30 -0.37 11.30 9.57
C ALA A 30 -0.08 10.43 8.36
N MET A 31 0.66 9.35 8.58
CA MET A 31 0.86 8.29 7.60
C MET A 31 0.41 6.96 8.20
N VAL A 32 -0.28 6.15 7.40
CA VAL A 32 -0.55 4.75 7.72
C VAL A 32 0.13 3.88 6.67
N MET A 33 1.14 3.14 7.10
CA MET A 33 1.84 2.17 6.24
C MET A 33 1.14 0.82 6.34
N ILE A 34 0.73 0.28 5.21
CA ILE A 34 0.12 -1.06 5.17
C ILE A 34 1.24 -2.10 5.20
N THR A 35 1.24 -2.95 6.20
CA THR A 35 2.27 -3.97 6.32
C THR A 35 1.96 -5.15 5.38
N ARG A 36 2.95 -5.75 4.80
CA ARG A 36 4.38 -5.42 4.86
C ARG A 36 4.82 -4.48 3.75
N GLY A 37 4.15 -4.54 2.59
CA GLY A 37 4.57 -3.87 1.36
C GLY A 37 4.77 -2.36 1.48
N GLY A 38 3.98 -1.71 2.32
CA GLY A 38 4.05 -0.26 2.53
C GLY A 38 5.15 0.21 3.48
N ILE A 39 5.83 -0.70 4.18
CA ILE A 39 6.83 -0.30 5.19
C ILE A 39 8.03 0.43 4.57
N ILE A 40 8.64 -0.16 3.55
CA ILE A 40 9.82 0.43 2.92
C ILE A 40 9.46 1.73 2.15
N PRO A 41 8.50 1.71 1.21
CA PRO A 41 8.14 2.96 0.54
C PRO A 41 7.58 4.01 1.51
N GLY A 42 6.80 3.61 2.50
CA GLY A 42 6.29 4.52 3.53
C GLY A 42 7.41 5.18 4.33
N GLY A 43 8.42 4.41 4.73
CA GLY A 43 9.59 4.95 5.44
C GLY A 43 10.37 5.96 4.60
N LEU A 44 10.60 5.68 3.33
CA LEU A 44 11.28 6.60 2.41
C LEU A 44 10.49 7.88 2.20
N LEU A 45 9.18 7.77 2.01
CA LEU A 45 8.29 8.93 1.84
C LEU A 45 8.20 9.75 3.14
N ALA A 46 8.08 9.10 4.28
CA ALA A 46 8.02 9.79 5.58
C ALA A 46 9.28 10.60 5.84
N GLU A 47 10.44 10.06 5.55
CA GLU A 47 11.72 10.76 5.68
C GLU A 47 11.78 11.97 4.74
N ALA A 48 11.43 11.78 3.47
CA ALA A 48 11.44 12.86 2.48
C ALA A 48 10.44 13.98 2.79
N LEU A 49 9.27 13.63 3.35
CA LEU A 49 8.23 14.59 3.70
C LEU A 49 8.39 15.18 5.11
N GLY A 50 9.37 14.73 5.88
CA GLY A 50 9.57 15.17 7.26
C GLY A 50 8.44 14.76 8.21
N MET A 51 7.77 13.66 7.93
CA MET A 51 6.65 13.18 8.74
C MET A 51 7.13 12.40 9.96
N THR A 52 6.49 12.65 11.09
CA THR A 52 6.79 11.96 12.36
C THR A 52 5.62 11.18 12.94
N HIS A 53 4.38 11.52 12.55
CA HIS A 53 3.19 10.81 12.99
C HIS A 53 2.92 9.62 12.06
N ILE A 54 3.62 8.52 12.31
CA ILE A 54 3.64 7.35 11.45
C ILE A 54 3.00 6.17 12.17
N LEU A 55 2.01 5.59 11.52
CA LEU A 55 1.20 4.49 12.03
C LEU A 55 1.26 3.33 11.03
N THR A 56 0.87 2.15 11.48
CA THR A 56 0.80 0.95 10.64
C THR A 56 -0.58 0.33 10.67
N ALA A 57 -0.92 -0.40 9.61
CA ALA A 57 -2.12 -1.20 9.54
C ALA A 57 -1.79 -2.56 8.92
N ALA A 58 -2.35 -3.62 9.47
CA ALA A 58 -2.29 -4.95 8.91
C ALA A 58 -3.70 -5.45 8.65
N VAL A 59 -3.99 -5.79 7.41
CA VAL A 59 -5.31 -6.27 7.00
C VAL A 59 -5.18 -7.61 6.30
N ASP A 60 -6.13 -8.48 6.58
CA ASP A 60 -6.21 -9.82 6.01
C ASP A 60 -7.61 -10.05 5.44
N PHE A 61 -7.67 -10.88 4.40
CA PHE A 61 -8.92 -11.34 3.79
C PHE A 61 -8.94 -12.85 3.91
N PRO A 62 -9.73 -13.41 4.86
CA PRO A 62 -9.74 -14.86 5.09
C PRO A 62 -10.08 -15.65 3.83
N ALA A 63 -9.27 -16.67 3.53
CA ALA A 63 -9.40 -17.50 2.32
C ALA A 63 -10.75 -18.22 2.18
N GLU A 64 -11.41 -18.52 3.28
CA GLU A 64 -12.73 -19.13 3.31
C GLU A 64 -13.80 -18.23 2.68
N LEU A 65 -13.70 -16.93 2.93
CA LEU A 65 -14.60 -15.95 2.32
C LEU A 65 -14.30 -15.75 0.83
N GLU A 66 -13.07 -15.95 0.41
CA GLU A 66 -12.68 -15.86 -0.99
C GLU A 66 -13.23 -17.03 -1.83
N ARG A 67 -13.39 -18.22 -1.22
CA ARG A 67 -13.96 -19.40 -1.89
C ARG A 67 -15.47 -19.32 -2.06
N GLU A 68 -16.17 -18.75 -1.10
CA GLU A 68 -17.62 -18.67 -1.09
C GLU A 68 -18.18 -17.57 -1.98
N LYS A 69 -17.38 -16.55 -2.24
CA LYS A 69 -17.83 -15.37 -2.99
C LYS A 69 -16.68 -14.90 -3.87
N THR A 70 -16.91 -14.57 -5.07
CA THR A 70 -16.00 -14.04 -6.07
C THR A 70 -15.05 -12.91 -5.61
N GLY A 71 -14.66 -12.87 -4.35
CA GLY A 71 -13.71 -11.91 -3.75
C GLY A 71 -14.24 -10.50 -3.52
N LEU A 72 -15.31 -10.12 -4.19
CA LEU A 72 -15.88 -8.76 -4.13
C LEU A 72 -16.52 -8.43 -2.78
N PHE A 73 -16.97 -9.43 -2.05
CA PHE A 73 -17.70 -9.26 -0.79
C PHE A 73 -16.95 -9.82 0.42
N ALA A 74 -15.67 -10.16 0.28
CA ALA A 74 -14.86 -10.58 1.40
C ALA A 74 -14.67 -9.43 2.38
N TRP A 75 -15.04 -9.66 3.64
CA TRP A 75 -14.84 -8.67 4.69
C TRP A 75 -13.38 -8.66 5.12
N PRO A 76 -12.77 -7.48 5.27
CA PRO A 76 -11.43 -7.39 5.80
C PRO A 76 -11.39 -7.76 7.27
N ARG A 77 -10.32 -8.43 7.68
CA ARG A 77 -9.98 -8.63 9.08
C ARG A 77 -8.74 -7.80 9.41
N PHE A 78 -8.89 -6.84 10.31
CA PHE A 78 -7.75 -6.04 10.74
C PHE A 78 -7.00 -6.77 11.85
N LEU A 79 -5.78 -7.18 11.55
CA LEU A 79 -4.87 -7.80 12.50
C LEU A 79 -4.27 -6.75 13.42
N GLN A 80 -4.08 -5.54 12.92
CA GLN A 80 -3.64 -4.36 13.65
C GLN A 80 -4.15 -3.11 12.92
N PHE A 81 -4.63 -2.16 13.69
CA PHE A 81 -5.05 -0.85 13.18
C PHE A 81 -4.90 0.19 14.29
N PRO A 82 -4.54 1.44 13.97
CA PRO A 82 -4.42 2.51 14.95
C PRO A 82 -5.75 2.83 15.65
N GLU A 83 -5.66 3.31 16.89
CA GLU A 83 -6.82 3.84 17.59
C GLU A 83 -7.42 5.04 16.86
N ASN A 84 -8.73 5.18 16.92
CA ASN A 84 -9.46 6.23 16.18
C ASN A 84 -8.97 7.64 16.52
N ASN A 85 -8.60 7.91 17.76
CA ASN A 85 -8.12 9.22 18.19
C ASN A 85 -6.81 9.65 17.54
N LEU A 86 -6.03 8.71 17.01
CA LEU A 86 -4.79 8.99 16.28
C LEU A 86 -5.05 9.43 14.83
N LEU A 87 -6.26 9.23 14.33
CA LEU A 87 -6.64 9.51 12.94
C LEU A 87 -7.73 10.57 12.83
N ARG A 88 -8.50 10.78 13.89
CA ARG A 88 -9.62 11.74 13.88
C ARG A 88 -9.14 13.15 13.55
N ASP A 89 -9.87 13.80 12.64
CA ASP A 89 -9.62 15.17 12.17
C ASP A 89 -8.23 15.35 11.52
N ARG A 90 -7.61 14.25 11.09
CA ARG A 90 -6.31 14.27 10.42
C ARG A 90 -6.44 13.88 8.96
N HIS A 91 -5.61 14.48 8.13
CA HIS A 91 -5.44 14.08 6.74
C HIS A 91 -4.30 13.07 6.66
N THR A 92 -4.62 11.84 6.35
CA THR A 92 -3.71 10.70 6.43
C THR A 92 -3.29 10.22 5.05
N LEU A 93 -1.99 10.03 4.84
CA LEU A 93 -1.45 9.36 3.68
C LEU A 93 -1.38 7.85 3.95
N VAL A 94 -2.16 7.08 3.22
CA VAL A 94 -2.17 5.60 3.27
C VAL A 94 -1.21 5.09 2.21
N VAL A 95 -0.20 4.33 2.62
CA VAL A 95 0.88 3.89 1.72
C VAL A 95 0.95 2.36 1.65
N ASP A 96 1.00 1.86 0.42
CA ASP A 96 1.34 0.46 0.11
C ASP A 96 2.34 0.43 -1.05
N ASP A 97 2.86 -0.74 -1.39
CA ASP A 97 3.78 -0.89 -2.53
C ASP A 97 3.01 -0.96 -3.86
N VAL A 98 1.98 -1.77 -3.91
CA VAL A 98 1.21 -1.99 -5.14
C VAL A 98 -0.30 -2.02 -4.88
N TRP A 99 -1.05 -1.39 -5.78
CA TRP A 99 -2.48 -1.63 -5.91
C TRP A 99 -2.70 -2.69 -6.99
N GLY A 100 -2.82 -3.94 -6.56
CA GLY A 100 -3.21 -5.04 -7.43
C GLY A 100 -4.74 -5.14 -7.45
N SER A 101 -5.31 -5.96 -6.58
CA SER A 101 -6.79 -6.01 -6.43
C SER A 101 -7.39 -4.71 -5.89
N GLY A 102 -6.62 -3.97 -5.11
CA GLY A 102 -7.06 -2.75 -4.42
C GLY A 102 -7.75 -3.00 -3.09
N ARG A 103 -7.91 -4.26 -2.67
CA ARG A 103 -8.62 -4.62 -1.43
C ARG A 103 -7.97 -4.05 -0.18
N ASN A 104 -6.66 -4.21 -0.05
CA ASN A 104 -5.93 -3.76 1.14
C ASN A 104 -6.02 -2.24 1.30
N VAL A 105 -5.68 -1.51 0.26
CA VAL A 105 -5.67 -0.04 0.28
C VAL A 105 -7.09 0.50 0.51
N THR A 106 -8.08 -0.06 -0.17
CA THR A 106 -9.48 0.35 -0.02
C THR A 106 -10.00 0.09 1.39
N ALA A 107 -9.71 -1.07 1.98
CA ALA A 107 -10.11 -1.40 3.34
C ALA A 107 -9.50 -0.44 4.36
N VAL A 108 -8.22 -0.14 4.25
CA VAL A 108 -7.52 0.79 5.15
C VAL A 108 -8.04 2.22 4.97
N LYS A 109 -8.21 2.68 3.75
CA LYS A 109 -8.80 4.01 3.47
C LYS A 109 -10.17 4.16 4.13
N ASN A 110 -11.05 3.18 3.93
CA ASN A 110 -12.39 3.21 4.51
C ASN A 110 -12.35 3.21 6.04
N ARG A 111 -11.42 2.47 6.62
CA ARG A 111 -11.28 2.42 8.08
C ARG A 111 -10.73 3.71 8.66
N VAL A 112 -9.83 4.40 7.96
CA VAL A 112 -9.39 5.75 8.34
C VAL A 112 -10.54 6.74 8.32
N THR A 113 -11.35 6.71 7.28
CA THR A 113 -12.55 7.55 7.15
C THR A 113 -13.54 7.27 8.28
N SER A 114 -13.78 6.01 8.61
CA SER A 114 -14.64 5.60 9.72
C SER A 114 -14.13 6.07 11.10
N ALA A 115 -12.83 6.26 11.23
CA ALA A 115 -12.21 6.80 12.44
C ALA A 115 -12.37 8.34 12.58
N GLY A 116 -12.96 8.99 11.58
CA GLY A 116 -13.20 10.44 11.57
C GLY A 116 -12.11 11.25 10.90
N GLY A 117 -11.20 10.61 10.18
CA GLY A 117 -10.16 11.26 9.39
C GLY A 117 -10.50 11.34 7.90
N SER A 118 -9.59 11.91 7.14
CA SER A 118 -9.59 11.84 5.68
C SER A 118 -8.35 11.10 5.22
N ALA A 119 -8.41 10.45 4.06
CA ALA A 119 -7.32 9.63 3.56
C ALA A 119 -7.04 9.90 2.09
N ALA A 120 -5.75 10.05 1.77
CA ALA A 120 -5.23 9.95 0.43
C ALA A 120 -4.44 8.64 0.31
N THR A 121 -4.54 7.96 -0.81
CA THR A 121 -3.88 6.69 -1.05
C THR A 121 -2.71 6.84 -1.98
N CYS A 122 -1.61 6.14 -1.67
CA CYS A 122 -0.35 6.20 -2.39
C CYS A 122 0.26 4.82 -2.55
N VAL A 123 0.63 4.48 -3.77
CA VAL A 123 1.34 3.23 -4.08
C VAL A 123 2.48 3.51 -5.05
N LEU A 124 3.45 2.63 -5.11
CA LEU A 124 4.51 2.71 -6.13
C LEU A 124 3.95 2.31 -7.50
N HIS A 125 3.24 1.19 -7.55
CA HIS A 125 2.66 0.68 -8.79
C HIS A 125 1.14 0.51 -8.69
N PHE A 126 0.46 0.96 -9.73
CA PHE A 126 -0.98 0.72 -9.91
C PHE A 126 -1.19 -0.26 -11.07
N ASN A 127 -1.91 -1.35 -10.79
CA ASN A 127 -2.28 -2.34 -11.80
C ASN A 127 -3.79 -2.28 -12.05
N PRO A 128 -4.24 -1.46 -13.02
CA PRO A 128 -5.66 -1.31 -13.31
C PRO A 128 -6.31 -2.57 -13.88
N TYR A 129 -5.51 -3.48 -14.43
CA TYR A 129 -6.00 -4.73 -15.03
C TYR A 129 -6.41 -5.77 -14.01
N ARG A 130 -5.92 -5.67 -12.78
CA ARG A 130 -6.23 -6.58 -11.68
C ARG A 130 -7.16 -5.96 -10.64
N SER A 131 -7.43 -4.67 -10.74
CA SER A 131 -8.26 -3.96 -9.77
C SER A 131 -9.69 -4.50 -9.77
N LEU A 132 -10.22 -4.75 -8.57
CA LEU A 132 -11.59 -5.21 -8.35
C LEU A 132 -12.61 -4.08 -8.20
N PHE A 133 -12.15 -2.85 -8.12
CA PHE A 133 -12.99 -1.70 -7.75
C PHE A 133 -13.35 -0.79 -8.93
N GLY A 134 -13.32 -1.30 -10.15
CA GLY A 134 -13.75 -0.60 -11.34
C GLY A 134 -13.02 0.73 -11.56
N PRO A 135 -13.73 1.88 -11.43
CA PRO A 135 -13.13 3.20 -11.69
C PRO A 135 -12.23 3.70 -10.55
N ALA A 136 -12.24 3.05 -9.38
CA ALA A 136 -11.40 3.46 -8.26
C ALA A 136 -9.93 3.23 -8.56
N ARG A 137 -9.09 4.16 -8.13
CA ARG A 137 -7.63 4.11 -8.29
C ARG A 137 -6.95 4.78 -7.10
N PRO A 138 -5.66 4.54 -6.88
CA PRO A 138 -4.92 5.31 -5.88
C PRO A 138 -4.90 6.79 -6.24
N ASP A 139 -4.87 7.65 -5.23
CA ASP A 139 -4.76 9.10 -5.45
C ASP A 139 -3.39 9.46 -6.02
N TYR A 140 -2.35 8.75 -5.56
CA TYR A 140 -0.98 8.94 -6.02
C TYR A 140 -0.35 7.59 -6.38
N TYR A 141 0.30 7.52 -7.51
CA TYR A 141 1.07 6.36 -7.94
C TYR A 141 2.24 6.78 -8.83
N ALA A 142 3.33 6.03 -8.76
CA ALA A 142 4.52 6.36 -9.53
C ALA A 142 4.47 5.77 -10.94
N ALA A 143 3.90 4.57 -11.09
CA ALA A 143 3.82 3.90 -12.38
C ALA A 143 2.59 3.01 -12.50
N ILE A 144 2.13 2.83 -13.73
CA ILE A 144 1.11 1.83 -14.08
C ILE A 144 1.82 0.57 -14.55
N THR A 145 1.31 -0.59 -14.16
CA THR A 145 1.86 -1.88 -14.59
C THR A 145 0.76 -2.90 -14.89
N ASP A 146 1.08 -3.86 -15.74
CA ASP A 146 0.32 -5.10 -15.96
C ASP A 146 1.05 -6.31 -15.39
N ALA A 147 2.25 -6.12 -14.85
CA ALA A 147 3.15 -7.16 -14.40
C ALA A 147 3.02 -7.43 -12.89
N HIS A 148 3.53 -8.58 -12.47
CA HIS A 148 3.83 -8.83 -11.07
C HIS A 148 5.18 -8.20 -10.75
N ILE A 149 5.16 -7.18 -9.89
CA ILE A 149 6.39 -6.48 -9.50
C ILE A 149 7.05 -7.22 -8.34
N VAL A 150 8.34 -7.45 -8.46
CA VAL A 150 9.17 -8.01 -7.40
C VAL A 150 10.14 -6.91 -6.97
N TYR A 151 9.93 -6.43 -5.76
CA TYR A 151 10.74 -5.33 -5.20
C TYR A 151 12.06 -5.84 -4.62
N PRO A 152 13.09 -4.99 -4.53
CA PRO A 152 14.41 -5.42 -4.06
C PRO A 152 14.40 -5.95 -2.62
N TRP A 153 13.53 -5.44 -1.76
CA TRP A 153 13.40 -5.95 -0.38
C TRP A 153 12.80 -7.36 -0.29
N GLU A 154 12.23 -7.88 -1.39
CA GLU A 154 11.65 -9.22 -1.40
C GLU A 154 12.68 -10.30 -1.78
N ILE A 155 13.66 -9.97 -2.63
CA ILE A 155 14.52 -10.96 -3.30
C ILE A 155 16.00 -10.91 -2.89
N GLU A 156 16.48 -9.81 -2.36
CA GLU A 156 17.93 -9.61 -2.13
C GLU A 156 18.57 -10.62 -1.20
N ARG A 157 17.78 -11.27 -0.39
CA ARG A 157 18.29 -12.21 0.61
C ARG A 157 18.65 -13.57 0.02
N GLY A 158 18.16 -13.91 -1.16
CA GLY A 158 18.44 -15.18 -1.81
C GLY A 158 17.89 -16.41 -1.09
N PRO A 159 18.00 -17.59 -1.71
CA PRO A 159 17.49 -18.83 -1.12
C PRO A 159 18.26 -19.32 0.08
N ASP A 160 19.53 -18.97 0.21
CA ASP A 160 20.43 -19.45 1.26
C ASP A 160 20.44 -18.58 2.51
N ARG A 161 19.63 -17.56 2.54
CA ARG A 161 19.59 -16.66 3.69
C ARG A 161 19.05 -17.34 4.96
N VAL A 162 19.58 -16.93 6.08
CA VAL A 162 19.32 -17.56 7.39
C VAL A 162 17.85 -17.49 7.80
N PHE A 163 17.16 -16.43 7.43
CA PHE A 163 15.77 -16.20 7.84
C PHE A 163 14.73 -16.51 6.77
N SER A 164 15.09 -17.25 5.76
CA SER A 164 14.15 -17.77 4.77
C SER A 164 13.48 -19.08 5.24
N ARG A 165 13.45 -19.33 6.54
CA ARG A 165 12.97 -20.57 7.15
C ARG A 165 11.69 -20.35 7.93
#